data_664e82f398b9d02b6af7a14d6bb87870
#
_entry.id   664e82f398b9d02b6af7a14d6bb87870
#
_cell.length_a   1.000
_cell.length_b   1.000
_cell.length_c   1.000
_cell.angle_alpha   90.00
_cell.angle_beta   90.00
_cell.angle_gamma   90.00
#
_symmetry.space_group_name_H-M   'P 1'
#
loop_
_entity.id
_entity.type
_entity.pdbx_description
1 polymer ?
#
loop_
_entity_poly.entity_id
_entity_poly.type
_entity_poly.pdbx_seq_one_letter_code
_entity_poly.pdbx_strand_id
1 'polypeptide(L)'
;MPTPKDAATAVFDNLIGGRWSRSSSGRLFENRNPADHDDLIGLFQDSTPEDAERAIAAAARAYADWRLVPAPGRAEILFRAAQLIADRKETFARDMTREMGKVLEETRGDVQEAIDMTFFMAGEGRRMYGQTVPSELRDKFAMSVRQPIGVCGVITPWNFPMAIPSWKIVPALVCGNTVVFKPSSLTPLSAINFVKVLEEAGIPAGVVNMVTGGPDVGTVLSTHDEVKVVSFTGSTMVGKLVNQNAAPGFKKVHLEMGGKNIVMVMDDAQLELAVEGCVWGGFGTTRQRCTAASRVAVHERVYDEFLAEFAKRVKSLRVGDGAQDGVQMGPSISESQLSTVMKYVEIGKQEGATVITGGHRLTEGPYAHGWFHEPTVFGDVTPSMRIAREEIFGPVVSVMRCRSLAEAIDIGNSVEYGLSASIYTRDINTAFTAMRDMYTGIFYVNAPTIGAEVHLPFGGTKATGNGHREAGIAALDVFSEWKSIYVDFSGRLQRAQIDTQEL
;
A
#
# COMPACT_ATOMS: atom_id res chain seq x y z
N MET A 1 -28.45 12.41 -28.17
CA MET A 1 -27.00 12.41 -28.35
C MET A 1 -26.61 10.98 -28.68
N PRO A 2 -25.78 10.70 -29.70
CA PRO A 2 -25.39 9.32 -30.01
C PRO A 2 -24.58 8.73 -28.87
N THR A 3 -24.88 7.48 -28.49
CA THR A 3 -24.12 6.67 -27.54
C THR A 3 -22.69 6.50 -28.04
N PRO A 4 -21.63 6.60 -27.20
CA PRO A 4 -20.24 6.52 -27.63
C PRO A 4 -19.81 5.05 -27.84
N LYS A 5 -20.36 4.40 -28.89
CA LYS A 5 -19.92 3.04 -29.30
C LYS A 5 -18.85 3.06 -30.41
N ASP A 6 -18.44 4.22 -30.91
CA ASP A 6 -17.48 4.36 -32.02
C ASP A 6 -16.18 5.09 -31.69
N ALA A 7 -15.85 5.28 -30.41
CA ALA A 7 -14.50 5.74 -30.05
C ALA A 7 -13.52 4.57 -30.16
N ALA A 8 -12.49 4.69 -30.98
CA ALA A 8 -11.41 3.70 -31.07
C ALA A 8 -10.90 3.37 -29.67
N THR A 9 -10.86 2.07 -29.31
CA THR A 9 -10.39 1.60 -28.01
C THR A 9 -8.98 2.15 -27.74
N ALA A 10 -8.79 2.88 -26.64
CA ALA A 10 -7.52 3.43 -26.26
C ALA A 10 -6.48 2.33 -26.00
N VAL A 11 -5.31 2.43 -26.62
CA VAL A 11 -4.18 1.53 -26.38
C VAL A 11 -3.11 2.32 -25.62
N PHE A 12 -2.68 1.79 -24.50
CA PHE A 12 -1.68 2.39 -23.63
C PHE A 12 -0.35 1.67 -23.74
N ASP A 13 0.72 2.42 -23.81
CA ASP A 13 2.08 1.95 -24.03
C ASP A 13 2.88 1.90 -22.71
N ASN A 14 4.03 1.24 -22.72
CA ASN A 14 5.04 1.29 -21.65
C ASN A 14 5.87 2.58 -21.77
N LEU A 15 6.37 3.09 -20.64
CA LEU A 15 7.37 4.16 -20.63
C LEU A 15 8.76 3.57 -20.41
N ILE A 16 9.63 3.63 -21.42
CA ILE A 16 10.99 3.12 -21.35
C ILE A 16 11.96 4.17 -21.90
N GLY A 17 12.90 4.62 -21.06
CA GLY A 17 13.92 5.60 -21.47
C GLY A 17 13.34 6.94 -21.90
N GLY A 18 12.20 7.36 -21.31
CA GLY A 18 11.49 8.60 -21.67
C GLY A 18 10.69 8.52 -22.96
N ARG A 19 10.38 7.31 -23.46
CA ARG A 19 9.56 7.10 -24.65
C ARG A 19 8.44 6.13 -24.37
N TRP A 20 7.22 6.51 -24.73
CA TRP A 20 6.06 5.62 -24.73
C TRP A 20 6.20 4.67 -25.94
N SER A 21 6.23 3.38 -25.68
CA SER A 21 6.47 2.35 -26.69
C SER A 21 5.71 1.06 -26.40
N ARG A 22 5.33 0.37 -27.46
CA ARG A 22 4.68 -0.95 -27.35
C ARG A 22 5.66 -2.00 -26.86
N SER A 23 5.09 -3.05 -26.23
CA SER A 23 5.82 -4.26 -25.92
C SER A 23 6.33 -4.95 -27.17
N SER A 24 7.49 -5.58 -27.06
CA SER A 24 8.06 -6.44 -28.12
C SER A 24 7.19 -7.64 -28.43
N SER A 25 6.33 -8.08 -27.51
CA SER A 25 5.39 -9.20 -27.70
C SER A 25 4.28 -8.91 -28.70
N GLY A 26 3.91 -7.63 -28.88
CA GLY A 26 2.70 -7.21 -29.59
C GLY A 26 1.38 -7.60 -28.92
N ARG A 27 1.43 -8.31 -27.77
CA ARG A 27 0.23 -8.73 -27.02
C ARG A 27 -0.31 -7.60 -26.16
N LEU A 28 -1.62 -7.58 -25.99
CA LEU A 28 -2.35 -6.64 -25.16
C LEU A 28 -3.26 -7.41 -24.20
N PHE A 29 -3.55 -6.79 -23.05
CA PHE A 29 -4.62 -7.23 -22.16
C PHE A 29 -5.65 -6.13 -21.95
N GLU A 30 -6.88 -6.54 -21.66
CA GLU A 30 -7.99 -5.63 -21.40
C GLU A 30 -8.02 -5.21 -19.93
N ASN A 31 -8.38 -3.95 -19.69
CA ASN A 31 -8.78 -3.48 -18.38
C ASN A 31 -10.23 -3.02 -18.45
N ARG A 32 -11.07 -3.53 -17.54
CA ARG A 32 -12.52 -3.32 -17.53
C ARG A 32 -12.99 -2.81 -16.18
N ASN A 33 -14.08 -2.06 -16.19
CA ASN A 33 -14.73 -1.56 -15.00
C ASN A 33 -15.33 -2.72 -14.17
N PRO A 34 -14.93 -2.91 -12.89
CA PRO A 34 -15.48 -3.98 -12.08
C PRO A 34 -16.95 -3.79 -11.69
N ALA A 35 -17.49 -2.58 -11.82
CA ALA A 35 -18.92 -2.31 -11.63
C ALA A 35 -19.76 -2.63 -12.88
N ASP A 36 -19.12 -2.61 -14.06
CA ASP A 36 -19.72 -2.95 -15.33
C ASP A 36 -18.66 -3.55 -16.27
N HIS A 37 -18.55 -4.87 -16.30
CA HIS A 37 -17.54 -5.57 -17.10
C HIS A 37 -17.74 -5.45 -18.62
N ASP A 38 -18.84 -4.87 -19.09
CA ASP A 38 -19.01 -4.49 -20.49
C ASP A 38 -18.32 -3.15 -20.80
N ASP A 39 -18.00 -2.35 -19.78
CA ASP A 39 -17.27 -1.09 -19.91
C ASP A 39 -15.77 -1.34 -20.03
N LEU A 40 -15.24 -1.33 -21.26
CA LEU A 40 -13.82 -1.45 -21.56
C LEU A 40 -13.10 -0.11 -21.33
N ILE A 41 -12.17 -0.06 -20.39
CA ILE A 41 -11.36 1.12 -20.07
C ILE A 41 -10.27 1.32 -21.13
N GLY A 42 -9.58 0.25 -21.51
CA GLY A 42 -8.53 0.31 -22.51
C GLY A 42 -7.76 -1.02 -22.66
N LEU A 43 -6.80 -1.00 -23.58
CA LEU A 43 -5.88 -2.08 -23.86
C LEU A 43 -4.47 -1.68 -23.41
N PHE A 44 -3.79 -2.59 -22.72
CA PHE A 44 -2.47 -2.33 -22.12
C PHE A 44 -1.48 -3.41 -22.58
N GLN A 45 -0.17 -3.08 -22.56
CA GLN A 45 0.87 -3.98 -23.03
C GLN A 45 1.01 -5.20 -22.12
N ASP A 46 0.90 -6.41 -22.67
CA ASP A 46 1.30 -7.65 -22.00
C ASP A 46 2.79 -7.90 -22.28
N SER A 47 3.60 -7.23 -21.45
CA SER A 47 5.04 -7.13 -21.65
C SER A 47 5.78 -8.41 -21.30
N THR A 48 6.97 -8.55 -21.88
CA THR A 48 7.86 -9.69 -21.72
C THR A 48 9.01 -9.37 -20.73
N PRO A 49 9.78 -10.38 -20.32
CA PRO A 49 11.04 -10.19 -19.60
C PRO A 49 11.98 -9.20 -20.29
N GLU A 50 12.10 -9.25 -21.61
CA GLU A 50 12.99 -8.38 -22.39
C GLU A 50 12.55 -6.90 -22.32
N ASP A 51 11.27 -6.64 -22.21
CA ASP A 51 10.78 -5.26 -21.99
C ASP A 51 11.22 -4.73 -20.61
N ALA A 52 11.17 -5.58 -19.59
CA ALA A 52 11.67 -5.24 -18.25
C ALA A 52 13.19 -5.02 -18.25
N GLU A 53 13.95 -5.87 -18.92
CA GLU A 53 15.40 -5.72 -19.09
C GLU A 53 15.77 -4.41 -19.78
N ARG A 54 15.03 -4.03 -20.84
CA ARG A 54 15.22 -2.73 -21.52
C ARG A 54 14.94 -1.55 -20.60
N ALA A 55 13.91 -1.65 -19.76
CA ALA A 55 13.57 -0.62 -18.77
C ALA A 55 14.65 -0.51 -17.70
N ILE A 56 15.17 -1.64 -17.19
CA ILE A 56 16.27 -1.69 -16.24
C ILE A 56 17.54 -1.07 -16.84
N ALA A 57 17.88 -1.43 -18.06
CA ALA A 57 19.04 -0.85 -18.76
C ALA A 57 18.91 0.67 -18.97
N ALA A 58 17.70 1.16 -19.25
CA ALA A 58 17.44 2.60 -19.34
C ALA A 58 17.59 3.29 -17.99
N ALA A 59 17.06 2.70 -16.90
CA ALA A 59 17.21 3.19 -15.54
C ALA A 59 18.68 3.22 -15.08
N ALA A 60 19.44 2.17 -15.37
CA ALA A 60 20.86 2.10 -15.03
C ALA A 60 21.69 3.19 -15.72
N ARG A 61 21.42 3.47 -16.99
CA ARG A 61 22.07 4.58 -17.71
C ARG A 61 21.71 5.94 -17.10
N ALA A 62 20.43 6.18 -16.83
CA ALA A 62 19.97 7.45 -16.28
C ALA A 62 20.49 7.70 -14.84
N TYR A 63 20.76 6.64 -14.09
CA TYR A 63 21.27 6.72 -12.72
C TYR A 63 22.61 7.45 -12.63
N ALA A 64 23.48 7.32 -13.62
CA ALA A 64 24.81 7.93 -13.61
C ALA A 64 24.74 9.47 -13.43
N ASP A 65 23.79 10.12 -14.08
CA ASP A 65 23.59 11.56 -14.01
C ASP A 65 22.60 11.96 -12.91
N TRP A 66 21.48 11.20 -12.77
CA TRP A 66 20.43 11.53 -11.81
C TRP A 66 20.94 11.56 -10.35
N ARG A 67 21.79 10.63 -9.95
CA ARG A 67 22.40 10.57 -8.61
C ARG A 67 23.23 11.82 -8.26
N LEU A 68 23.72 12.55 -9.28
CA LEU A 68 24.53 13.75 -9.13
C LEU A 68 23.66 15.03 -9.05
N VAL A 69 22.39 14.96 -9.42
CA VAL A 69 21.47 16.09 -9.23
C VAL A 69 21.29 16.32 -7.73
N PRO A 70 21.54 17.52 -7.20
CA PRO A 70 21.36 17.80 -5.78
C PRO A 70 19.95 17.48 -5.30
N ALA A 71 19.80 16.95 -4.08
CA ALA A 71 18.47 16.58 -3.55
C ALA A 71 17.44 17.72 -3.58
N PRO A 72 17.79 19.00 -3.29
CA PRO A 72 16.87 20.11 -3.49
C PRO A 72 16.40 20.27 -4.94
N GLY A 73 17.27 20.04 -5.92
CA GLY A 73 16.90 20.11 -7.35
C GLY A 73 15.92 18.99 -7.74
N ARG A 74 16.11 17.77 -7.23
CA ARG A 74 15.14 16.67 -7.41
C ARG A 74 13.80 17.01 -6.75
N ALA A 75 13.83 17.63 -5.57
CA ALA A 75 12.65 18.05 -4.83
C ALA A 75 11.80 19.08 -5.60
N GLU A 76 12.41 20.04 -6.30
CA GLU A 76 11.68 21.02 -7.10
C GLU A 76 10.83 20.37 -8.23
N ILE A 77 11.31 19.26 -8.80
CA ILE A 77 10.54 18.48 -9.77
C ILE A 77 9.34 17.81 -9.07
N LEU A 78 9.56 17.24 -7.87
CA LEU A 78 8.51 16.56 -7.10
C LEU A 78 7.45 17.54 -6.58
N PHE A 79 7.82 18.78 -6.21
CA PHE A 79 6.85 19.83 -5.87
C PHE A 79 5.93 20.16 -7.06
N ARG A 80 6.48 20.26 -8.28
CA ARG A 80 5.65 20.44 -9.48
C ARG A 80 4.74 19.24 -9.73
N ALA A 81 5.26 18.01 -9.54
CA ALA A 81 4.46 16.80 -9.69
C ALA A 81 3.27 16.79 -8.69
N ALA A 82 3.49 17.12 -7.42
CA ALA A 82 2.43 17.19 -6.42
C ALA A 82 1.34 18.21 -6.82
N GLN A 83 1.74 19.38 -7.32
CA GLN A 83 0.79 20.39 -7.81
C GLN A 83 -0.03 19.90 -9.00
N LEU A 84 0.62 19.25 -9.97
CA LEU A 84 -0.07 18.67 -11.14
C LEU A 84 -1.07 17.56 -10.76
N ILE A 85 -0.75 16.74 -9.75
CA ILE A 85 -1.70 15.75 -9.22
C ILE A 85 -2.88 16.47 -8.57
N ALA A 86 -2.61 17.51 -7.76
CA ALA A 86 -3.66 18.29 -7.08
C ALA A 86 -4.61 18.96 -8.09
N ASP A 87 -4.08 19.56 -9.15
CA ASP A 87 -4.87 20.21 -10.21
C ASP A 87 -5.78 19.22 -10.96
N ARG A 88 -5.41 17.93 -11.00
CA ARG A 88 -6.13 16.86 -11.71
C ARG A 88 -6.83 15.87 -10.78
N LYS A 89 -6.92 16.17 -9.50
CA LYS A 89 -7.43 15.25 -8.46
C LYS A 89 -8.77 14.62 -8.85
N GLU A 90 -9.73 15.43 -9.29
CA GLU A 90 -11.06 14.94 -9.63
C GLU A 90 -11.05 14.00 -10.85
N THR A 91 -10.26 14.31 -11.88
CA THR A 91 -10.10 13.45 -13.06
C THR A 91 -9.50 12.11 -12.68
N PHE A 92 -8.42 12.11 -11.93
CA PHE A 92 -7.75 10.87 -11.49
C PHE A 92 -8.63 10.05 -10.55
N ALA A 93 -9.40 10.70 -9.68
CA ALA A 93 -10.34 10.01 -8.80
C ALA A 93 -11.45 9.28 -9.60
N ARG A 94 -11.99 9.91 -10.63
CA ARG A 94 -13.01 9.31 -11.50
C ARG A 94 -12.45 8.16 -12.34
N ASP A 95 -11.27 8.33 -12.92
CA ASP A 95 -10.57 7.25 -13.63
C ASP A 95 -10.35 6.05 -12.72
N MET A 96 -9.90 6.30 -11.49
CA MET A 96 -9.65 5.26 -10.49
C MET A 96 -10.94 4.57 -10.03
N THR A 97 -12.04 5.31 -9.82
CA THR A 97 -13.34 4.72 -9.49
C THR A 97 -13.79 3.76 -10.59
N ARG A 98 -13.69 4.18 -11.85
CA ARG A 98 -14.01 3.34 -13.01
C ARG A 98 -13.12 2.11 -13.11
N GLU A 99 -11.83 2.23 -12.78
CA GLU A 99 -10.85 1.15 -12.91
C GLU A 99 -10.85 0.16 -11.74
N MET A 100 -11.00 0.66 -10.51
CA MET A 100 -10.85 -0.15 -9.29
C MET A 100 -12.19 -0.45 -8.61
N GLY A 101 -13.22 0.33 -8.87
CA GLY A 101 -14.57 0.16 -8.29
C GLY A 101 -14.79 0.81 -6.93
N LYS A 102 -13.79 1.44 -6.30
CA LYS A 102 -13.98 2.22 -5.07
C LYS A 102 -15.01 3.33 -5.29
N VAL A 103 -15.72 3.70 -4.23
CA VAL A 103 -16.59 4.88 -4.27
C VAL A 103 -15.75 6.15 -4.48
N LEU A 104 -16.33 7.13 -5.18
CA LEU A 104 -15.60 8.34 -5.61
C LEU A 104 -15.00 9.13 -4.46
N GLU A 105 -15.64 9.14 -3.30
CA GLU A 105 -15.09 9.78 -2.09
C GLU A 105 -13.76 9.14 -1.66
N GLU A 106 -13.67 7.81 -1.72
CA GLU A 106 -12.46 7.07 -1.35
C GLU A 106 -11.34 7.19 -2.38
N THR A 107 -11.68 7.29 -3.68
CA THR A 107 -10.67 7.53 -4.72
C THR A 107 -10.13 8.95 -4.68
N ARG A 108 -10.96 9.93 -4.30
CA ARG A 108 -10.47 11.28 -3.96
C ARG A 108 -9.48 11.25 -2.77
N GLY A 109 -9.71 10.37 -1.81
CA GLY A 109 -8.81 10.11 -0.69
C GLY A 109 -7.48 9.49 -1.14
N ASP A 110 -7.51 8.48 -2.01
CA ASP A 110 -6.31 7.85 -2.58
C ASP A 110 -5.44 8.87 -3.35
N VAL A 111 -6.07 9.68 -4.21
CA VAL A 111 -5.34 10.74 -4.93
C VAL A 111 -4.81 11.80 -3.96
N GLN A 112 -5.58 12.17 -2.92
CA GLN A 112 -5.10 13.11 -1.88
C GLN A 112 -3.87 12.57 -1.18
N GLU A 113 -3.88 11.30 -0.82
CA GLU A 113 -2.73 10.64 -0.17
C GLU A 113 -1.48 10.66 -1.06
N ALA A 114 -1.65 10.47 -2.38
CA ALA A 114 -0.54 10.62 -3.34
C ALA A 114 -0.03 12.06 -3.43
N ILE A 115 -0.92 13.06 -3.36
CA ILE A 115 -0.55 14.49 -3.30
C ILE A 115 0.26 14.76 -2.04
N ASP A 116 -0.26 14.38 -0.89
CA ASP A 116 0.34 14.63 0.41
C ASP A 116 1.73 13.97 0.54
N MET A 117 1.84 12.71 0.09
CA MET A 117 3.11 11.98 0.06
C MET A 117 4.13 12.65 -0.85
N THR A 118 3.70 13.12 -2.01
CA THR A 118 4.60 13.77 -2.97
C THR A 118 5.11 15.12 -2.42
N PHE A 119 4.24 15.93 -1.80
CA PHE A 119 4.66 17.15 -1.12
C PHE A 119 5.57 16.88 0.07
N PHE A 120 5.22 15.90 0.91
CA PHE A 120 6.00 15.55 2.09
C PHE A 120 7.43 15.14 1.70
N MET A 121 7.58 14.20 0.78
CA MET A 121 8.87 13.71 0.33
C MET A 121 9.67 14.76 -0.46
N ALA A 122 9.01 15.62 -1.24
CA ALA A 122 9.68 16.76 -1.85
C ALA A 122 10.30 17.68 -0.78
N GLY A 123 9.60 17.92 0.34
CA GLY A 123 10.13 18.64 1.48
C GLY A 123 11.39 18.01 2.07
N GLU A 124 11.50 16.67 2.05
CA GLU A 124 12.68 15.94 2.55
C GLU A 124 13.94 16.14 1.70
N GLY A 125 13.83 16.62 0.46
CA GLY A 125 14.98 16.96 -0.37
C GLY A 125 15.93 17.98 0.26
N ARG A 126 15.44 18.81 1.19
CA ARG A 126 16.27 19.74 1.99
C ARG A 126 16.53 19.25 3.42
N ARG A 127 16.02 18.07 3.78
CA ARG A 127 16.10 17.47 5.13
C ARG A 127 16.69 16.05 5.09
N MET A 128 17.48 15.72 4.08
CA MET A 128 18.22 14.46 4.03
C MET A 128 19.43 14.54 4.99
N TYR A 129 19.12 14.53 6.30
CA TYR A 129 20.11 14.74 7.34
C TYR A 129 21.17 13.64 7.36
N GLY A 130 22.42 14.05 7.67
CA GLY A 130 23.50 13.23 8.17
C GLY A 130 23.85 13.65 9.60
N GLN A 131 24.87 13.03 10.12
CA GLN A 131 25.42 13.35 11.43
C GLN A 131 26.83 13.91 11.29
N THR A 132 27.15 14.92 12.06
CA THR A 132 28.54 15.37 12.29
C THR A 132 28.84 15.12 13.76
N VAL A 133 29.89 14.33 14.03
CA VAL A 133 30.23 13.88 15.38
C VAL A 133 31.71 14.11 15.65
N PRO A 134 32.12 14.31 16.91
CA PRO A 134 33.52 14.36 17.28
C PRO A 134 34.24 13.07 16.91
N SER A 135 35.50 13.18 16.48
CA SER A 135 36.39 12.04 16.34
C SER A 135 37.04 11.72 17.68
N GLU A 136 37.48 10.46 17.87
CA GLU A 136 38.31 10.04 18.99
C GLU A 136 39.78 10.53 18.86
N LEU A 137 40.13 11.02 17.67
CA LEU A 137 41.51 11.46 17.36
C LEU A 137 41.50 12.98 17.10
N ARG A 138 42.62 13.64 17.53
CA ARG A 138 42.82 15.06 17.30
C ARG A 138 42.96 15.35 15.79
N ASP A 139 42.57 16.54 15.36
CA ASP A 139 42.70 17.01 13.98
C ASP A 139 42.03 16.07 12.95
N LYS A 140 40.88 15.48 13.34
CA LYS A 140 40.10 14.59 12.52
C LYS A 140 38.62 14.95 12.58
N PHE A 141 37.97 15.02 11.41
CA PHE A 141 36.54 15.31 11.28
C PHE A 141 35.79 14.07 10.85
N ALA A 142 34.66 13.81 11.46
CA ALA A 142 33.81 12.65 11.15
C ALA A 142 32.37 13.09 10.86
N MET A 143 31.82 12.54 9.78
CA MET A 143 30.41 12.75 9.40
C MET A 143 29.81 11.51 8.74
N SER A 144 28.48 11.44 8.71
CA SER A 144 27.75 10.50 7.88
C SER A 144 26.85 11.23 6.89
N VAL A 145 26.63 10.63 5.73
CA VAL A 145 25.74 11.12 4.69
C VAL A 145 24.89 10.00 4.14
N ARG A 146 23.69 10.32 3.66
CA ARG A 146 22.87 9.39 2.88
C ARG A 146 23.30 9.44 1.42
N GLN A 147 23.37 8.27 0.79
CA GLN A 147 23.66 8.16 -0.65
C GLN A 147 22.61 7.26 -1.33
N PRO A 148 22.29 7.50 -2.62
CA PRO A 148 21.41 6.64 -3.40
C PRO A 148 22.04 5.25 -3.59
N ILE A 149 21.18 4.24 -3.81
CA ILE A 149 21.59 2.84 -3.92
C ILE A 149 21.75 2.42 -5.38
N GLY A 150 20.84 2.88 -6.28
CA GLY A 150 20.85 2.50 -7.70
C GLY A 150 19.48 2.40 -8.32
N VAL A 151 19.28 1.37 -9.14
CA VAL A 151 17.97 1.08 -9.75
C VAL A 151 17.06 0.42 -8.74
N CYS A 152 15.84 0.96 -8.59
CA CYS A 152 14.79 0.43 -7.75
C CYS A 152 13.72 -0.27 -8.61
N GLY A 153 13.47 -1.54 -8.38
CA GLY A 153 12.30 -2.27 -8.89
C GLY A 153 11.11 -2.01 -7.96
N VAL A 154 10.06 -1.39 -8.47
CA VAL A 154 8.85 -1.08 -7.71
C VAL A 154 7.68 -1.91 -8.23
N ILE A 155 7.05 -2.70 -7.36
CA ILE A 155 5.93 -3.56 -7.69
C ILE A 155 4.77 -3.23 -6.76
N THR A 156 3.61 -2.83 -7.31
CA THR A 156 2.47 -2.37 -6.51
C THR A 156 1.19 -3.15 -6.80
N PRO A 157 0.29 -3.25 -5.79
CA PRO A 157 -1.01 -3.87 -5.94
C PRO A 157 -2.01 -2.90 -6.60
N TRP A 158 -3.25 -3.35 -6.68
CA TRP A 158 -4.35 -2.66 -7.35
C TRP A 158 -5.23 -1.81 -6.42
N ASN A 159 -5.14 -1.99 -5.10
CA ASN A 159 -6.13 -1.44 -4.17
C ASN A 159 -5.93 0.06 -3.83
N PHE A 160 -4.71 0.58 -3.97
CA PHE A 160 -4.35 2.00 -3.86
C PHE A 160 -3.42 2.37 -5.02
N PRO A 161 -3.95 2.47 -6.25
CA PRO A 161 -3.13 2.46 -7.46
C PRO A 161 -2.42 3.77 -7.76
N MET A 162 -2.63 4.82 -6.97
CA MET A 162 -1.88 6.07 -7.03
C MET A 162 -1.14 6.36 -5.72
N ALA A 163 -1.75 6.14 -4.56
CA ALA A 163 -1.09 6.33 -3.27
C ALA A 163 0.12 5.42 -3.09
N ILE A 164 -0.05 4.09 -3.21
CA ILE A 164 1.08 3.15 -2.99
C ILE A 164 2.23 3.38 -3.96
N PRO A 165 2.05 3.59 -5.28
CA PRO A 165 3.14 4.01 -6.15
C PRO A 165 3.85 5.27 -5.67
N SER A 166 3.12 6.30 -5.21
CA SER A 166 3.73 7.53 -4.69
C SER A 166 4.59 7.27 -3.46
N TRP A 167 4.16 6.38 -2.55
CA TRP A 167 4.89 6.01 -1.34
C TRP A 167 6.23 5.32 -1.61
N LYS A 168 6.41 4.73 -2.81
CA LYS A 168 7.62 4.01 -3.20
C LYS A 168 8.48 4.82 -4.20
N ILE A 169 7.85 5.39 -5.22
CA ILE A 169 8.57 6.07 -6.30
C ILE A 169 9.12 7.41 -5.82
N VAL A 170 8.31 8.21 -5.11
CA VAL A 170 8.72 9.57 -4.72
C VAL A 170 9.92 9.56 -3.75
N PRO A 171 9.92 8.75 -2.67
CA PRO A 171 11.12 8.67 -1.81
C PRO A 171 12.33 8.08 -2.54
N ALA A 172 12.16 7.12 -3.46
CA ALA A 172 13.26 6.63 -4.28
C ALA A 172 13.89 7.76 -5.12
N LEU A 173 13.06 8.59 -5.75
CA LEU A 173 13.49 9.70 -6.57
C LEU A 173 14.19 10.81 -5.78
N VAL A 174 13.65 11.23 -4.64
CA VAL A 174 14.27 12.26 -3.80
C VAL A 174 15.61 11.80 -3.24
N CYS A 175 15.76 10.51 -2.95
CA CYS A 175 17.05 9.89 -2.55
C CYS A 175 18.06 9.85 -3.70
N GLY A 176 17.64 9.98 -4.97
CA GLY A 176 18.53 9.98 -6.14
C GLY A 176 18.63 8.64 -6.85
N ASN A 177 17.71 7.71 -6.59
CA ASN A 177 17.60 6.46 -7.31
C ASN A 177 16.80 6.63 -8.60
N THR A 178 16.94 5.67 -9.51
CA THR A 178 16.08 5.50 -10.67
C THR A 178 15.11 4.36 -10.45
N VAL A 179 13.99 4.34 -11.17
CA VAL A 179 12.87 3.45 -10.92
C VAL A 179 12.47 2.69 -12.18
N VAL A 180 12.22 1.39 -12.02
CA VAL A 180 11.44 0.57 -12.94
C VAL A 180 10.18 0.12 -12.22
N PHE A 181 9.05 0.62 -12.66
CA PHE A 181 7.74 0.45 -12.03
C PHE A 181 6.92 -0.61 -12.77
N LYS A 182 6.45 -1.60 -12.03
CA LYS A 182 5.47 -2.59 -12.47
C LYS A 182 4.19 -2.46 -11.66
N PRO A 183 3.15 -1.80 -12.19
CA PRO A 183 1.84 -1.74 -11.56
C PRO A 183 1.10 -3.08 -11.65
N SER A 184 0.02 -3.21 -10.89
CA SER A 184 -0.94 -4.28 -11.09
C SER A 184 -1.60 -4.18 -12.47
N SER A 185 -1.83 -5.32 -13.13
CA SER A 185 -2.59 -5.38 -14.38
C SER A 185 -4.09 -5.08 -14.20
N LEU A 186 -4.58 -5.00 -12.96
CA LEU A 186 -5.96 -4.64 -12.66
C LEU A 186 -6.19 -3.11 -12.56
N THR A 187 -5.12 -2.31 -12.43
CA THR A 187 -5.20 -0.85 -12.31
C THR A 187 -4.06 -0.13 -13.04
N PRO A 188 -3.83 -0.43 -14.32
CA PRO A 188 -2.74 0.16 -15.08
C PRO A 188 -2.98 1.63 -15.48
N LEU A 189 -4.24 2.08 -15.65
CA LEU A 189 -4.56 3.46 -16.03
C LEU A 189 -4.16 4.46 -14.95
N SER A 190 -4.48 4.17 -13.69
CA SER A 190 -4.08 5.02 -12.55
C SER A 190 -2.56 5.15 -12.45
N ALA A 191 -1.82 4.06 -12.72
CA ALA A 191 -0.37 4.07 -12.76
C ALA A 191 0.18 4.94 -13.91
N ILE A 192 -0.40 4.84 -15.10
CA ILE A 192 -0.07 5.67 -16.26
C ILE A 192 -0.31 7.15 -15.95
N ASN A 193 -1.45 7.48 -15.35
CA ASN A 193 -1.77 8.84 -14.95
C ASN A 193 -0.71 9.42 -14.01
N PHE A 194 -0.26 8.65 -13.03
CA PHE A 194 0.80 9.06 -12.09
C PHE A 194 2.14 9.25 -12.80
N VAL A 195 2.56 8.32 -13.65
CA VAL A 195 3.85 8.40 -14.35
C VAL A 195 3.88 9.54 -15.36
N LYS A 196 2.78 9.81 -16.07
CA LYS A 196 2.66 10.98 -16.97
C LYS A 196 2.83 12.31 -16.23
N VAL A 197 2.32 12.40 -15.01
CA VAL A 197 2.54 13.60 -14.18
C VAL A 197 4.01 13.77 -13.82
N LEU A 198 4.73 12.69 -13.48
CA LEU A 198 6.16 12.77 -13.21
C LEU A 198 6.95 13.23 -14.44
N GLU A 199 6.62 12.72 -15.63
CA GLU A 199 7.22 13.13 -16.90
C GLU A 199 6.97 14.62 -17.17
N GLU A 200 5.72 15.09 -17.06
CA GLU A 200 5.33 16.49 -17.26
C GLU A 200 5.99 17.43 -16.24
N ALA A 201 6.16 16.96 -15.00
CA ALA A 201 6.88 17.71 -13.96
C ALA A 201 8.37 17.91 -14.26
N GLY A 202 8.92 17.18 -15.25
CA GLY A 202 10.29 17.32 -15.73
C GLY A 202 11.25 16.25 -15.17
N ILE A 203 10.77 15.08 -14.81
CA ILE A 203 11.65 13.93 -14.52
C ILE A 203 12.42 13.58 -15.80
N PRO A 204 13.77 13.48 -15.74
CA PRO A 204 14.57 13.19 -16.93
C PRO A 204 14.27 11.79 -17.51
N ALA A 205 14.46 11.68 -18.83
CA ALA A 205 14.29 10.42 -19.55
C ALA A 205 15.06 9.26 -18.90
N GLY A 206 14.40 8.13 -18.66
CA GLY A 206 14.99 6.93 -18.07
C GLY A 206 15.08 6.92 -16.53
N VAL A 207 14.86 8.05 -15.85
CA VAL A 207 14.84 8.09 -14.38
C VAL A 207 13.64 7.33 -13.84
N VAL A 208 12.47 7.44 -14.48
CA VAL A 208 11.29 6.62 -14.24
C VAL A 208 10.97 5.84 -15.50
N ASN A 209 10.80 4.55 -15.36
CA ASN A 209 10.35 3.64 -16.41
C ASN A 209 9.15 2.86 -15.88
N MET A 210 8.19 2.53 -16.72
CA MET A 210 7.01 1.76 -16.35
C MET A 210 6.76 0.66 -17.38
N VAL A 211 6.58 -0.56 -16.91
CA VAL A 211 6.29 -1.74 -17.72
C VAL A 211 5.07 -2.45 -17.13
N THR A 212 3.99 -2.52 -17.91
CA THR A 212 2.80 -3.32 -17.56
C THR A 212 3.03 -4.79 -17.95
N GLY A 213 2.34 -5.72 -17.31
CA GLY A 213 2.47 -7.15 -17.63
C GLY A 213 2.32 -8.07 -16.43
N GLY A 214 2.51 -9.34 -16.68
CA GLY A 214 2.31 -10.46 -15.76
C GLY A 214 3.42 -10.65 -14.71
N PRO A 215 3.40 -11.82 -14.02
CA PRO A 215 4.39 -12.18 -13.00
C PRO A 215 5.83 -12.22 -13.50
N ASP A 216 6.06 -12.58 -14.78
CA ASP A 216 7.40 -12.70 -15.37
C ASP A 216 8.18 -11.39 -15.32
N VAL A 217 7.51 -10.24 -15.60
CA VAL A 217 8.08 -8.91 -15.45
C VAL A 217 8.50 -8.64 -13.99
N GLY A 218 7.66 -9.06 -13.02
CA GLY A 218 7.99 -8.94 -11.60
C GLY A 218 9.17 -9.82 -11.18
N THR A 219 9.29 -11.00 -11.79
CA THR A 219 10.42 -11.91 -11.56
C THR A 219 11.71 -11.28 -12.03
N VAL A 220 11.75 -10.67 -13.22
CA VAL A 220 12.94 -9.95 -13.71
C VAL A 220 13.34 -8.84 -12.73
N LEU A 221 12.39 -8.02 -12.28
CA LEU A 221 12.68 -6.94 -11.31
C LEU A 221 13.29 -7.46 -10.00
N SER A 222 12.88 -8.66 -9.57
CA SER A 222 13.39 -9.24 -8.32
C SER A 222 14.73 -9.98 -8.47
N THR A 223 15.07 -10.45 -9.69
CA THR A 223 16.29 -11.24 -9.92
C THR A 223 17.42 -10.49 -10.61
N HIS A 224 17.14 -9.51 -11.47
CA HIS A 224 18.13 -8.86 -12.33
C HIS A 224 19.20 -8.10 -11.53
N ASP A 225 20.49 -8.32 -11.82
CA ASP A 225 21.63 -7.82 -11.06
C ASP A 225 21.73 -6.29 -10.95
N GLU A 226 21.29 -5.55 -11.96
CA GLU A 226 21.29 -4.08 -11.92
C GLU A 226 20.24 -3.50 -10.97
N VAL A 227 19.19 -4.24 -10.63
CA VAL A 227 18.21 -3.82 -9.62
C VAL A 227 18.81 -4.02 -8.23
N LYS A 228 18.98 -2.94 -7.47
CA LYS A 228 19.62 -2.95 -6.15
C LYS A 228 18.62 -2.92 -4.99
N VAL A 229 17.44 -2.33 -5.24
CA VAL A 229 16.34 -2.27 -4.28
C VAL A 229 15.10 -2.85 -4.94
N VAL A 230 14.38 -3.70 -4.23
CA VAL A 230 13.03 -4.15 -4.62
C VAL A 230 12.04 -3.68 -3.57
N SER A 231 11.13 -2.78 -3.95
CA SER A 231 10.04 -2.34 -3.09
C SER A 231 8.72 -2.93 -3.59
N PHE A 232 8.14 -3.79 -2.78
CA PHE A 232 6.96 -4.58 -3.10
C PHE A 232 5.83 -4.30 -2.11
N THR A 233 4.61 -4.16 -2.62
CA THR A 233 3.38 -4.29 -1.83
C THR A 233 2.45 -5.28 -2.53
N GLY A 234 1.91 -6.24 -1.79
CA GLY A 234 1.01 -7.26 -2.33
C GLY A 234 0.73 -8.40 -1.35
N SER A 235 0.39 -9.59 -1.88
CA SER A 235 0.10 -10.75 -1.04
C SER A 235 1.37 -11.30 -0.36
N THR A 236 1.21 -11.86 0.83
CA THR A 236 2.31 -12.50 1.60
C THR A 236 2.99 -13.61 0.80
N MET A 237 2.24 -14.38 0.01
CA MET A 237 2.80 -15.43 -0.84
C MET A 237 3.77 -14.86 -1.89
N VAL A 238 3.37 -13.81 -2.59
CA VAL A 238 4.22 -13.17 -3.61
C VAL A 238 5.39 -12.43 -2.95
N GLY A 239 5.18 -11.78 -1.81
CA GLY A 239 6.26 -11.11 -1.07
C GLY A 239 7.36 -12.09 -0.61
N LYS A 240 6.99 -13.28 -0.16
CA LYS A 240 7.97 -14.36 0.14
C LYS A 240 8.78 -14.74 -1.10
N LEU A 241 8.12 -14.88 -2.27
CA LEU A 241 8.81 -15.20 -3.53
C LEU A 241 9.76 -14.07 -3.95
N VAL A 242 9.32 -12.82 -3.89
CA VAL A 242 10.18 -11.65 -4.18
C VAL A 242 11.41 -11.63 -3.28
N ASN A 243 11.25 -11.89 -1.99
CA ASN A 243 12.36 -11.95 -1.04
C ASN A 243 13.36 -13.08 -1.36
N GLN A 244 12.83 -14.26 -1.70
CA GLN A 244 13.66 -15.39 -2.12
C GLN A 244 14.45 -15.10 -3.40
N ASN A 245 13.81 -14.50 -4.40
CA ASN A 245 14.42 -14.13 -5.67
C ASN A 245 15.53 -13.08 -5.51
N ALA A 246 15.35 -12.14 -4.59
CA ALA A 246 16.28 -11.04 -4.35
C ALA A 246 17.53 -11.43 -3.52
N ALA A 247 17.40 -12.46 -2.70
CA ALA A 247 18.43 -12.87 -1.74
C ALA A 247 19.79 -13.21 -2.36
N PRO A 248 19.90 -13.96 -3.48
CA PRO A 248 21.19 -14.27 -4.09
C PRO A 248 22.02 -13.05 -4.51
N GLY A 249 21.36 -11.95 -4.89
CA GLY A 249 22.00 -10.69 -5.29
C GLY A 249 22.22 -9.73 -4.14
N PHE A 250 22.00 -10.11 -2.87
CA PHE A 250 22.07 -9.23 -1.69
C PHE A 250 21.28 -7.93 -1.87
N LYS A 251 20.18 -7.98 -2.64
CA LYS A 251 19.36 -6.81 -2.89
C LYS A 251 18.69 -6.34 -1.60
N LYS A 252 18.56 -5.03 -1.45
CA LYS A 252 17.70 -4.48 -0.41
C LYS A 252 16.24 -4.71 -0.79
N VAL A 253 15.51 -5.38 0.09
CA VAL A 253 14.10 -5.71 -0.15
C VAL A 253 13.25 -5.01 0.89
N HIS A 254 12.21 -4.31 0.42
CA HIS A 254 11.18 -3.73 1.25
C HIS A 254 9.83 -4.39 0.90
N LEU A 255 9.18 -4.98 1.90
CA LEU A 255 7.94 -5.74 1.74
C LEU A 255 6.85 -5.17 2.62
N GLU A 256 5.73 -4.83 2.00
CA GLU A 256 4.46 -4.57 2.65
C GLU A 256 3.42 -5.57 2.13
N MET A 257 2.81 -6.32 3.05
CA MET A 257 1.99 -7.47 2.69
C MET A 257 0.63 -7.42 3.40
N GLY A 258 -0.07 -8.54 3.41
CA GLY A 258 -1.40 -8.67 3.97
C GLY A 258 -1.52 -8.39 5.47
N GLY A 259 -2.76 -8.30 5.92
CA GLY A 259 -3.12 -8.05 7.31
C GLY A 259 -4.38 -8.81 7.75
N LYS A 260 -4.49 -9.04 9.06
CA LYS A 260 -5.69 -9.58 9.70
C LYS A 260 -6.04 -8.72 10.92
N ASN A 261 -6.30 -7.46 10.67
CA ASN A 261 -6.41 -6.42 11.67
C ASN A 261 -7.61 -6.62 12.60
N ILE A 262 -7.47 -6.14 13.82
CA ILE A 262 -8.47 -6.29 14.87
C ILE A 262 -8.92 -4.94 15.41
N VAL A 263 -10.21 -4.83 15.70
CA VAL A 263 -10.78 -3.79 16.57
C VAL A 263 -11.20 -4.44 17.87
N MET A 264 -10.77 -3.90 19.00
CA MET A 264 -11.16 -4.32 20.35
C MET A 264 -12.20 -3.33 20.87
N VAL A 265 -13.36 -3.82 21.31
CA VAL A 265 -14.44 -2.99 21.88
C VAL A 265 -14.64 -3.41 23.34
N MET A 266 -14.25 -2.54 24.27
CA MET A 266 -14.34 -2.79 25.71
C MET A 266 -15.72 -2.45 26.26
N ASP A 267 -16.03 -2.90 27.46
CA ASP A 267 -17.35 -2.71 28.08
C ASP A 267 -17.67 -1.25 28.46
N ASP A 268 -16.67 -0.41 28.54
CA ASP A 268 -16.78 1.04 28.76
C ASP A 268 -16.76 1.87 27.47
N ALA A 269 -16.67 1.23 26.30
CA ALA A 269 -16.60 1.92 25.00
C ALA A 269 -17.85 2.76 24.72
N GLN A 270 -17.67 3.84 23.95
CA GLN A 270 -18.80 4.53 23.31
C GLN A 270 -19.25 3.69 22.12
N LEU A 271 -20.32 2.89 22.30
CA LEU A 271 -20.74 1.87 21.33
C LEU A 271 -21.07 2.44 19.95
N GLU A 272 -21.77 3.58 19.88
CA GLU A 272 -22.09 4.23 18.60
C GLU A 272 -20.82 4.56 17.82
N LEU A 273 -19.81 5.15 18.48
CA LEU A 273 -18.52 5.46 17.86
C LEU A 273 -17.80 4.18 17.41
N ALA A 274 -17.82 3.13 18.24
CA ALA A 274 -17.21 1.84 17.91
C ALA A 274 -17.90 1.17 16.71
N VAL A 275 -19.23 1.21 16.63
CA VAL A 275 -20.01 0.67 15.50
C VAL A 275 -19.66 1.41 14.21
N GLU A 276 -19.70 2.75 14.18
CA GLU A 276 -19.37 3.53 12.97
C GLU A 276 -17.91 3.32 12.55
N GLY A 277 -16.97 3.26 13.51
CA GLY A 277 -15.58 2.96 13.22
C GLY A 277 -15.36 1.55 12.67
N CYS A 278 -16.10 0.54 13.17
CA CYS A 278 -16.08 -0.83 12.64
C CYS A 278 -16.72 -0.92 11.25
N VAL A 279 -17.79 -0.16 10.98
CA VAL A 279 -18.42 -0.08 9.64
C VAL A 279 -17.43 0.51 8.64
N TRP A 280 -16.88 1.67 8.95
CA TRP A 280 -15.91 2.32 8.07
C TRP A 280 -14.64 1.49 7.89
N GLY A 281 -14.05 0.98 8.97
CA GLY A 281 -12.86 0.14 8.93
C GLY A 281 -13.07 -1.21 8.25
N GLY A 282 -14.28 -1.78 8.36
CA GLY A 282 -14.60 -3.12 7.85
C GLY A 282 -15.16 -3.17 6.43
N PHE A 283 -15.75 -2.09 5.93
CA PHE A 283 -16.43 -2.09 4.63
C PHE A 283 -15.97 -0.99 3.67
N GLY A 284 -15.28 0.05 4.16
CA GLY A 284 -14.62 1.04 3.31
C GLY A 284 -13.71 0.36 2.28
N THR A 285 -13.72 0.86 1.03
CA THR A 285 -13.03 0.29 -0.14
C THR A 285 -13.43 -1.18 -0.38
N THR A 286 -14.67 -1.54 -0.06
CA THR A 286 -15.14 -2.95 -0.12
C THR A 286 -14.23 -3.87 0.71
N ARG A 287 -13.66 -3.34 1.80
CA ARG A 287 -12.61 -3.96 2.63
C ARG A 287 -11.36 -4.43 1.86
N GLN A 288 -11.09 -3.91 0.69
CA GLN A 288 -9.93 -4.23 -0.13
C GLN A 288 -8.72 -3.36 0.26
N ARG A 289 -8.49 -3.23 1.59
CA ARG A 289 -7.36 -2.52 2.22
C ARG A 289 -6.55 -3.46 3.10
N CYS A 290 -5.24 -3.33 3.08
CA CYS A 290 -4.34 -4.07 3.99
C CYS A 290 -4.64 -3.75 5.47
N THR A 291 -5.02 -2.50 5.80
CA THR A 291 -5.35 -2.02 7.14
C THR A 291 -6.82 -2.23 7.54
N ALA A 292 -7.70 -2.71 6.65
CA ALA A 292 -9.12 -2.86 6.94
C ALA A 292 -9.38 -3.79 8.14
N ALA A 293 -10.34 -3.43 8.98
CA ALA A 293 -10.81 -4.25 10.09
C ALA A 293 -11.40 -5.57 9.56
N SER A 294 -10.84 -6.69 9.98
CA SER A 294 -11.32 -8.02 9.60
C SER A 294 -11.88 -8.80 10.77
N ARG A 295 -11.47 -8.42 11.96
CA ARG A 295 -11.88 -9.03 13.23
C ARG A 295 -12.33 -7.94 14.19
N VAL A 296 -13.39 -8.20 14.92
CA VAL A 296 -13.83 -7.36 16.03
C VAL A 296 -13.93 -8.23 17.27
N ALA A 297 -13.11 -7.97 18.29
CA ALA A 297 -13.21 -8.60 19.60
C ALA A 297 -14.01 -7.68 20.51
N VAL A 298 -15.21 -8.13 20.92
CA VAL A 298 -16.15 -7.34 21.71
C VAL A 298 -16.26 -7.94 23.10
N HIS A 299 -16.13 -7.10 24.12
CA HIS A 299 -16.31 -7.52 25.49
C HIS A 299 -17.72 -8.10 25.71
N GLU A 300 -17.82 -9.25 26.38
CA GLU A 300 -19.07 -10.03 26.51
C GLU A 300 -20.24 -9.22 27.05
N ARG A 301 -20.01 -8.24 27.93
CA ARG A 301 -21.05 -7.39 28.52
C ARG A 301 -21.80 -6.51 27.51
N VAL A 302 -21.13 -6.16 26.40
CA VAL A 302 -21.68 -5.26 25.37
C VAL A 302 -21.81 -5.94 24.01
N TYR A 303 -21.48 -7.22 23.92
CA TYR A 303 -21.43 -7.97 22.65
C TYR A 303 -22.76 -7.99 21.92
N ASP A 304 -23.84 -8.34 22.61
CA ASP A 304 -25.15 -8.53 21.95
C ASP A 304 -25.72 -7.20 21.45
N GLU A 305 -25.56 -6.12 22.24
CA GLU A 305 -25.95 -4.78 21.85
C GLU A 305 -25.09 -4.28 20.67
N PHE A 306 -23.76 -4.42 20.77
CA PHE A 306 -22.87 -4.05 19.68
C PHE A 306 -23.18 -4.79 18.39
N LEU A 307 -23.35 -6.12 18.45
CA LEU A 307 -23.60 -6.97 17.27
C LEU A 307 -24.91 -6.59 16.58
N ALA A 308 -25.98 -6.30 17.35
CA ALA A 308 -27.26 -5.88 16.83
C ALA A 308 -27.19 -4.53 16.09
N GLU A 309 -26.57 -3.52 16.70
CA GLU A 309 -26.42 -2.19 16.08
C GLU A 309 -25.44 -2.24 14.89
N PHE A 310 -24.34 -2.99 15.00
CA PHE A 310 -23.39 -3.18 13.90
C PHE A 310 -24.07 -3.84 12.69
N ALA A 311 -24.81 -4.94 12.90
CA ALA A 311 -25.55 -5.61 11.83
C ALA A 311 -26.61 -4.71 11.17
N LYS A 312 -27.34 -3.95 11.97
CA LYS A 312 -28.32 -2.97 11.48
C LYS A 312 -27.66 -1.91 10.61
N ARG A 313 -26.53 -1.36 11.04
CA ARG A 313 -25.77 -0.35 10.32
C ARG A 313 -25.17 -0.90 9.03
N VAL A 314 -24.63 -2.12 9.06
CA VAL A 314 -24.08 -2.81 7.88
C VAL A 314 -25.17 -3.09 6.84
N LYS A 315 -26.36 -3.53 7.25
CA LYS A 315 -27.51 -3.72 6.35
C LYS A 315 -27.96 -2.44 5.64
N SER A 316 -27.70 -1.28 6.23
CA SER A 316 -28.07 0.02 5.63
C SER A 316 -27.08 0.54 4.60
N LEU A 317 -25.92 -0.14 4.40
CA LEU A 317 -24.92 0.24 3.41
C LEU A 317 -25.48 0.08 2.00
N ARG A 318 -25.37 1.13 1.20
CA ARG A 318 -25.77 1.11 -0.20
C ARG A 318 -24.61 0.58 -1.04
N VAL A 319 -24.80 -0.63 -1.59
CA VAL A 319 -23.88 -1.27 -2.52
C VAL A 319 -24.21 -0.83 -3.94
N GLY A 320 -23.21 -0.58 -4.78
CA GLY A 320 -23.43 -0.21 -6.17
C GLY A 320 -22.17 0.27 -6.88
N ASP A 321 -22.35 0.85 -8.06
CA ASP A 321 -21.30 1.52 -8.80
C ASP A 321 -20.77 2.72 -8.01
N GLY A 322 -19.50 2.72 -7.70
CA GLY A 322 -18.84 3.76 -6.88
C GLY A 322 -18.87 5.17 -7.48
N ALA A 323 -19.19 5.29 -8.76
CA ALA A 323 -19.39 6.59 -9.43
C ALA A 323 -20.78 7.22 -9.14
N GLN A 324 -21.73 6.45 -8.61
CA GLN A 324 -23.08 6.92 -8.32
C GLN A 324 -23.16 7.57 -6.95
N ASP A 325 -23.93 8.67 -6.87
CA ASP A 325 -24.12 9.40 -5.62
C ASP A 325 -24.78 8.53 -4.55
N GLY A 326 -24.20 8.57 -3.35
CA GLY A 326 -24.71 7.90 -2.15
C GLY A 326 -24.44 6.41 -2.10
N VAL A 327 -23.75 5.81 -3.06
CA VAL A 327 -23.16 4.48 -2.91
C VAL A 327 -22.03 4.54 -1.87
N GLN A 328 -21.99 3.54 -0.98
CA GLN A 328 -21.06 3.49 0.15
C GLN A 328 -20.11 2.29 0.05
N MET A 329 -20.42 1.31 -0.77
CA MET A 329 -19.57 0.14 -1.01
C MET A 329 -19.64 -0.24 -2.49
N GLY A 330 -18.48 -0.28 -3.15
CA GLY A 330 -18.33 -0.70 -4.54
C GLY A 330 -18.22 -2.22 -4.72
N PRO A 331 -17.90 -2.69 -5.94
CA PRO A 331 -17.67 -4.11 -6.25
C PRO A 331 -16.34 -4.64 -5.72
N SER A 332 -16.15 -5.95 -5.77
CA SER A 332 -14.82 -6.57 -5.79
C SER A 332 -14.11 -6.20 -7.10
N ILE A 333 -12.78 -6.06 -7.06
CA ILE A 333 -11.99 -5.64 -8.23
C ILE A 333 -12.10 -6.60 -9.43
N SER A 334 -12.39 -7.86 -9.19
CA SER A 334 -12.44 -8.91 -10.23
C SER A 334 -13.30 -10.07 -9.80
N GLU A 335 -13.69 -10.91 -10.78
CA GLU A 335 -14.39 -12.17 -10.53
C GLU A 335 -13.60 -13.12 -9.62
N SER A 336 -12.29 -13.20 -9.81
CA SER A 336 -11.41 -14.03 -8.97
C SER A 336 -11.43 -13.59 -7.51
N GLN A 337 -11.43 -12.26 -7.26
CA GLN A 337 -11.51 -11.72 -5.90
C GLN A 337 -12.89 -11.99 -5.29
N LEU A 338 -13.98 -11.77 -6.04
CA LEU A 338 -15.33 -12.12 -5.61
C LEU A 338 -15.45 -13.60 -5.27
N SER A 339 -14.92 -14.48 -6.11
CA SER A 339 -14.92 -15.94 -5.89
C SER A 339 -14.17 -16.31 -4.60
N THR A 340 -13.05 -15.63 -4.33
CA THR A 340 -12.31 -15.80 -3.07
C THR A 340 -13.17 -15.41 -1.87
N VAL A 341 -13.86 -14.27 -1.93
CA VAL A 341 -14.74 -13.81 -0.85
C VAL A 341 -15.86 -14.82 -0.60
N MET A 342 -16.56 -15.27 -1.66
CA MET A 342 -17.66 -16.24 -1.55
C MET A 342 -17.17 -17.59 -0.98
N LYS A 343 -15.97 -18.03 -1.37
CA LYS A 343 -15.34 -19.23 -0.78
C LYS A 343 -15.17 -19.10 0.74
N TYR A 344 -14.71 -17.93 1.22
CA TYR A 344 -14.54 -17.73 2.66
C TYR A 344 -15.87 -17.58 3.40
N VAL A 345 -16.91 -17.06 2.76
CA VAL A 345 -18.27 -17.08 3.31
C VAL A 345 -18.71 -18.53 3.57
N GLU A 346 -18.51 -19.43 2.60
CA GLU A 346 -18.85 -20.83 2.79
C GLU A 346 -17.97 -21.55 3.84
N ILE A 347 -16.68 -21.25 3.89
CA ILE A 347 -15.78 -21.75 4.95
C ILE A 347 -16.28 -21.33 6.32
N GLY A 348 -16.66 -20.07 6.52
CA GLY A 348 -17.18 -19.59 7.80
C GLY A 348 -18.43 -20.34 8.25
N LYS A 349 -19.38 -20.56 7.32
CA LYS A 349 -20.58 -21.36 7.59
C LYS A 349 -20.23 -22.81 7.97
N GLN A 350 -19.31 -23.45 7.23
CA GLN A 350 -18.88 -24.84 7.48
C GLN A 350 -18.14 -24.99 8.81
N GLU A 351 -17.42 -23.99 9.26
CA GLU A 351 -16.73 -23.97 10.56
C GLU A 351 -17.66 -23.62 11.74
N GLY A 352 -18.95 -23.36 11.47
CA GLY A 352 -19.97 -23.12 12.47
C GLY A 352 -20.15 -21.66 12.90
N ALA A 353 -19.59 -20.70 12.18
CA ALA A 353 -19.84 -19.28 12.40
C ALA A 353 -21.26 -18.91 11.93
N THR A 354 -21.93 -18.03 12.68
CA THR A 354 -23.28 -17.58 12.38
C THR A 354 -23.24 -16.39 11.42
N VAL A 355 -23.89 -16.49 10.25
CA VAL A 355 -24.10 -15.34 9.35
C VAL A 355 -25.15 -14.43 9.97
N ILE A 356 -24.74 -13.24 10.43
CA ILE A 356 -25.63 -12.24 11.02
C ILE A 356 -26.30 -11.39 9.94
N THR A 357 -25.54 -11.05 8.88
CA THR A 357 -26.06 -10.34 7.71
C THR A 357 -25.18 -10.60 6.49
N GLY A 358 -25.76 -10.48 5.29
CA GLY A 358 -25.06 -10.66 4.02
C GLY A 358 -24.84 -12.13 3.67
N GLY A 359 -23.72 -12.41 2.99
CA GLY A 359 -23.31 -13.75 2.61
C GLY A 359 -23.74 -14.18 1.21
N HIS A 360 -24.22 -13.27 0.37
CA HIS A 360 -24.69 -13.57 -0.97
C HIS A 360 -24.03 -12.67 -2.03
N ARG A 361 -23.80 -13.24 -3.21
CA ARG A 361 -23.47 -12.48 -4.40
C ARG A 361 -24.72 -11.74 -4.88
N LEU A 362 -24.56 -10.49 -5.34
CA LEU A 362 -25.59 -9.70 -5.98
C LEU A 362 -25.44 -9.84 -7.49
N THR A 363 -26.52 -10.26 -8.19
CA THR A 363 -26.47 -10.60 -9.62
C THR A 363 -27.64 -10.03 -10.43
N GLU A 364 -28.61 -9.35 -9.78
CA GLU A 364 -29.82 -8.88 -10.44
C GLU A 364 -29.84 -7.36 -10.56
N GLY A 365 -30.59 -6.85 -11.54
CA GLY A 365 -30.77 -5.42 -11.76
C GLY A 365 -29.45 -4.69 -11.97
N PRO A 366 -29.11 -3.65 -11.16
CA PRO A 366 -27.92 -2.86 -11.35
C PRO A 366 -26.60 -3.62 -11.06
N TYR A 367 -26.68 -4.84 -10.52
CA TYR A 367 -25.53 -5.68 -10.18
C TYR A 367 -25.20 -6.72 -11.25
N ALA A 368 -26.02 -6.86 -12.30
CA ALA A 368 -25.93 -7.97 -13.27
C ALA A 368 -24.58 -8.01 -14.03
N HIS A 369 -23.97 -6.85 -14.25
CA HIS A 369 -22.73 -6.72 -15.02
C HIS A 369 -21.48 -6.42 -14.18
N GLY A 370 -21.57 -6.57 -12.83
CA GLY A 370 -20.45 -6.27 -11.93
C GLY A 370 -20.15 -7.39 -10.93
N TRP A 371 -19.03 -7.21 -10.19
CA TRP A 371 -18.55 -8.18 -9.21
C TRP A 371 -19.01 -7.83 -7.80
N PHE A 372 -20.35 -7.75 -7.60
CA PHE A 372 -20.96 -7.30 -6.35
C PHE A 372 -21.33 -8.44 -5.41
N HIS A 373 -21.23 -8.16 -4.10
CA HIS A 373 -21.80 -9.01 -3.07
C HIS A 373 -22.21 -8.19 -1.84
N GLU A 374 -23.01 -8.79 -0.97
CA GLU A 374 -23.48 -8.13 0.23
C GLU A 374 -22.36 -7.96 1.27
N PRO A 375 -22.33 -6.82 2.00
CA PRO A 375 -21.47 -6.68 3.16
C PRO A 375 -21.86 -7.74 4.20
N THR A 376 -20.88 -8.53 4.64
CA THR A 376 -21.11 -9.75 5.42
C THR A 376 -20.52 -9.65 6.82
N VAL A 377 -21.34 -9.99 7.82
CA VAL A 377 -20.94 -10.06 9.23
C VAL A 377 -21.16 -11.49 9.72
N PHE A 378 -20.11 -12.09 10.28
CA PHE A 378 -20.19 -13.32 11.05
C PHE A 378 -20.14 -13.04 12.54
N GLY A 379 -21.08 -13.62 13.30
CA GLY A 379 -21.06 -13.73 14.76
C GLY A 379 -20.61 -15.13 15.20
N ASP A 380 -20.44 -15.29 16.50
CA ASP A 380 -20.02 -16.54 17.15
C ASP A 380 -18.71 -17.13 16.57
N VAL A 381 -17.85 -16.26 16.07
CA VAL A 381 -16.57 -16.65 15.50
C VAL A 381 -15.58 -16.95 16.63
N THR A 382 -14.85 -18.06 16.50
CA THR A 382 -13.76 -18.40 17.40
C THR A 382 -12.39 -18.02 16.79
N PRO A 383 -11.35 -17.77 17.60
CA PRO A 383 -10.01 -17.42 17.09
C PRO A 383 -9.35 -18.52 16.24
N SER A 384 -9.82 -19.77 16.33
CA SER A 384 -9.31 -20.92 15.57
C SER A 384 -9.85 -21.00 14.13
N MET A 385 -11.00 -20.41 13.86
CA MET A 385 -11.65 -20.44 12.54
C MET A 385 -10.79 -19.74 11.48
N ARG A 386 -10.80 -20.27 10.26
CA ARG A 386 -10.04 -19.71 9.13
C ARG A 386 -10.44 -18.27 8.80
N ILE A 387 -11.74 -17.96 8.90
CA ILE A 387 -12.24 -16.60 8.70
C ILE A 387 -11.73 -15.60 9.74
N ALA A 388 -11.24 -16.07 10.91
CA ALA A 388 -10.59 -15.25 11.93
C ALA A 388 -9.08 -15.15 11.75
N ARG A 389 -8.45 -16.04 10.98
CA ARG A 389 -6.99 -16.14 10.86
C ARG A 389 -6.44 -15.75 9.49
N GLU A 390 -7.15 -16.11 8.42
CA GLU A 390 -6.69 -15.93 7.06
C GLU A 390 -7.23 -14.63 6.46
N GLU A 391 -6.43 -13.96 5.62
CA GLU A 391 -6.82 -12.75 4.93
C GLU A 391 -7.82 -13.06 3.81
N ILE A 392 -8.97 -12.37 3.81
CA ILE A 392 -10.03 -12.53 2.81
C ILE A 392 -9.95 -11.45 1.73
N PHE A 393 -9.56 -10.24 2.13
CA PHE A 393 -9.43 -9.05 1.30
C PHE A 393 -10.74 -8.65 0.58
N GLY A 394 -11.86 -8.74 1.30
CA GLY A 394 -13.20 -8.43 0.82
C GLY A 394 -14.17 -8.23 2.00
N PRO A 395 -15.42 -7.73 1.79
CA PRO A 395 -16.28 -7.17 2.82
C PRO A 395 -16.93 -8.25 3.71
N VAL A 396 -16.07 -8.98 4.43
CA VAL A 396 -16.43 -9.99 5.44
C VAL A 396 -15.75 -9.63 6.76
N VAL A 397 -16.54 -9.41 7.81
CA VAL A 397 -16.07 -9.07 9.15
C VAL A 397 -16.47 -10.17 10.13
N SER A 398 -15.52 -10.62 10.96
CA SER A 398 -15.71 -11.67 11.98
C SER A 398 -15.79 -11.03 13.34
N VAL A 399 -16.90 -11.23 14.07
CA VAL A 399 -17.13 -10.71 15.42
C VAL A 399 -16.98 -11.83 16.44
N MET A 400 -16.13 -11.60 17.45
CA MET A 400 -15.74 -12.55 18.48
C MET A 400 -16.05 -11.97 19.86
N ARG A 401 -16.39 -12.83 20.84
CA ARG A 401 -16.51 -12.43 22.24
C ARG A 401 -15.14 -12.44 22.93
N CYS A 402 -14.94 -11.52 23.87
CA CYS A 402 -13.83 -11.58 24.82
C CYS A 402 -14.33 -11.20 26.22
N ARG A 403 -13.70 -11.75 27.26
CA ARG A 403 -14.08 -11.54 28.66
C ARG A 403 -13.25 -10.46 29.36
N SER A 404 -12.12 -10.09 28.74
CA SER A 404 -11.19 -9.14 29.33
C SER A 404 -10.30 -8.50 28.23
N LEU A 405 -9.61 -7.41 28.60
CA LEU A 405 -8.57 -6.82 27.78
C LEU A 405 -7.47 -7.82 27.41
N ALA A 406 -7.01 -8.62 28.36
CA ALA A 406 -5.96 -9.62 28.12
C ALA A 406 -6.38 -10.61 27.02
N GLU A 407 -7.60 -11.16 27.09
CA GLU A 407 -8.12 -12.06 26.06
C GLU A 407 -8.27 -11.35 24.70
N ALA A 408 -8.71 -10.09 24.66
CA ALA A 408 -8.80 -9.32 23.44
C ALA A 408 -7.41 -9.12 22.78
N ILE A 409 -6.38 -8.86 23.59
CA ILE A 409 -4.98 -8.74 23.13
C ILE A 409 -4.47 -10.10 22.63
N ASP A 410 -4.75 -11.19 23.34
CA ASP A 410 -4.35 -12.54 22.91
C ASP A 410 -4.99 -12.91 21.57
N ILE A 411 -6.29 -12.64 21.40
CA ILE A 411 -6.99 -12.80 20.11
C ILE A 411 -6.30 -11.94 19.04
N GLY A 412 -5.97 -10.69 19.36
CA GLY A 412 -5.30 -9.76 18.44
C GLY A 412 -3.97 -10.31 17.94
N ASN A 413 -3.16 -10.80 18.88
CA ASN A 413 -1.80 -11.29 18.61
C ASN A 413 -1.73 -12.72 18.05
N SER A 414 -2.83 -13.49 18.04
CA SER A 414 -2.88 -14.91 17.68
C SER A 414 -2.67 -15.23 16.20
N VAL A 415 -2.56 -14.25 15.34
CA VAL A 415 -2.41 -14.43 13.88
C VAL A 415 -0.99 -14.16 13.40
N GLU A 416 -0.67 -14.61 12.19
CA GLU A 416 0.63 -14.40 11.54
C GLU A 416 0.89 -12.92 11.16
N TYR A 417 -0.14 -12.09 11.14
CA TYR A 417 -0.08 -10.70 10.70
C TYR A 417 0.03 -9.74 11.88
N GLY A 418 0.52 -8.55 11.61
CA GLY A 418 0.64 -7.48 12.60
C GLY A 418 0.70 -6.10 11.96
N LEU A 419 -0.26 -5.75 11.07
CA LEU A 419 -0.25 -4.43 10.43
C LEU A 419 -0.87 -3.38 11.32
N SER A 420 -2.16 -3.51 11.64
CA SER A 420 -2.94 -2.49 12.34
C SER A 420 -3.85 -3.10 13.39
N ALA A 421 -4.06 -2.38 14.49
CA ALA A 421 -5.06 -2.69 15.51
C ALA A 421 -5.69 -1.42 16.07
N SER A 422 -6.87 -1.57 16.65
CA SER A 422 -7.58 -0.47 17.32
C SER A 422 -8.25 -0.95 18.60
N ILE A 423 -8.43 -0.02 19.54
CA ILE A 423 -9.24 -0.22 20.74
C ILE A 423 -10.23 0.93 20.95
N TYR A 424 -11.46 0.59 21.33
CA TYR A 424 -12.46 1.53 21.81
C TYR A 424 -12.65 1.36 23.30
N THR A 425 -12.31 2.36 24.09
CA THR A 425 -12.40 2.41 25.56
C THR A 425 -12.38 3.85 26.04
N ARG A 426 -12.92 4.13 27.22
CA ARG A 426 -12.80 5.42 27.91
C ARG A 426 -11.73 5.40 29.01
N ASP A 427 -11.24 4.22 29.36
CA ASP A 427 -10.19 4.09 30.39
C ASP A 427 -8.79 4.22 29.77
N ILE A 428 -8.06 5.21 30.27
CA ILE A 428 -6.71 5.53 29.81
C ILE A 428 -5.72 4.37 30.07
N ASN A 429 -5.86 3.66 31.18
CA ASN A 429 -4.96 2.56 31.54
C ASN A 429 -5.17 1.36 30.59
N THR A 430 -6.41 1.06 30.25
CA THR A 430 -6.79 0.05 29.25
C THR A 430 -6.21 0.39 27.89
N ALA A 431 -6.34 1.67 27.45
CA ALA A 431 -5.82 2.13 26.17
C ALA A 431 -4.29 1.99 26.09
N PHE A 432 -3.55 2.46 27.10
CA PHE A 432 -2.08 2.40 27.12
C PHE A 432 -1.57 0.96 27.29
N THR A 433 -2.28 0.11 28.03
CA THR A 433 -1.95 -1.32 28.16
C THR A 433 -2.10 -2.02 26.81
N ALA A 434 -3.22 -1.80 26.11
CA ALA A 434 -3.43 -2.36 24.78
C ALA A 434 -2.37 -1.87 23.78
N MET A 435 -2.05 -0.58 23.79
CA MET A 435 -1.03 0.02 22.93
C MET A 435 0.36 -0.61 23.16
N ARG A 436 0.71 -0.90 24.40
CA ARG A 436 1.98 -1.56 24.76
C ARG A 436 2.03 -3.02 24.33
N ASP A 437 0.94 -3.78 24.54
CA ASP A 437 0.95 -5.24 24.47
C ASP A 437 0.48 -5.80 23.12
N MET A 438 -0.15 -4.97 22.26
CA MET A 438 -0.46 -5.33 20.88
C MET A 438 0.79 -5.27 20.00
N TYR A 439 1.10 -6.39 19.35
CA TYR A 439 2.26 -6.51 18.46
C TYR A 439 1.89 -6.19 17.01
N THR A 440 1.66 -4.91 16.74
CA THR A 440 1.32 -4.37 15.41
C THR A 440 2.19 -3.16 15.08
N GLY A 441 2.28 -2.82 13.80
CA GLY A 441 3.04 -1.64 13.37
C GLY A 441 2.28 -0.34 13.56
N ILE A 442 0.94 -0.39 13.55
CA ILE A 442 0.06 0.77 13.67
C ILE A 442 -0.99 0.45 14.74
N PHE A 443 -1.24 1.41 15.64
CA PHE A 443 -2.23 1.25 16.70
C PHE A 443 -3.09 2.50 16.86
N TYR A 444 -4.39 2.30 16.96
CA TYR A 444 -5.37 3.38 17.12
C TYR A 444 -6.14 3.26 18.44
N VAL A 445 -6.52 4.39 19.01
CA VAL A 445 -7.41 4.49 20.17
C VAL A 445 -8.63 5.31 19.77
N ASN A 446 -9.82 4.76 19.97
CA ASN A 446 -11.11 5.39 19.64
C ASN A 446 -11.21 5.88 18.17
N ALA A 447 -10.55 5.15 17.28
CA ALA A 447 -10.54 5.36 15.83
C ALA A 447 -10.51 4.00 15.11
N PRO A 448 -10.91 3.91 13.84
CA PRO A 448 -10.83 2.66 13.06
C PRO A 448 -9.37 2.23 12.81
N THR A 449 -9.16 1.04 12.24
CA THR A 449 -7.82 0.53 11.89
C THR A 449 -7.24 1.15 10.61
N ILE A 450 -7.95 2.07 9.97
CA ILE A 450 -7.60 2.76 8.72
C ILE A 450 -7.42 4.25 8.97
N GLY A 451 -6.73 4.97 8.08
CA GLY A 451 -6.48 6.40 8.20
C GLY A 451 -5.02 6.73 8.55
N ALA A 452 -4.08 5.96 8.00
CA ALA A 452 -2.66 6.26 8.13
C ALA A 452 -2.31 7.60 7.46
N GLU A 453 -1.40 8.34 8.08
CA GLU A 453 -0.95 9.65 7.61
C GLU A 453 0.48 9.56 7.05
N VAL A 454 0.74 10.25 5.95
CA VAL A 454 1.98 10.12 5.15
C VAL A 454 3.26 10.55 5.88
N HIS A 455 3.16 11.30 6.96
CA HIS A 455 4.31 11.77 7.76
C HIS A 455 4.68 10.85 8.91
N LEU A 456 3.91 9.78 9.16
CA LEU A 456 4.22 8.74 10.13
C LEU A 456 4.71 7.45 9.46
N PRO A 457 5.61 6.69 10.09
CA PRO A 457 6.05 5.41 9.55
C PRO A 457 4.89 4.43 9.41
N PHE A 458 4.71 3.88 8.21
CA PHE A 458 3.71 2.87 7.89
C PHE A 458 4.38 1.50 7.73
N GLY A 459 3.74 0.46 8.19
CA GLY A 459 4.15 -0.93 7.98
C GLY A 459 3.82 -1.81 9.17
N GLY A 460 3.94 -3.11 8.97
CA GLY A 460 3.56 -4.11 9.96
C GLY A 460 4.73 -4.86 10.58
N THR A 461 4.36 -5.76 11.47
CA THR A 461 5.22 -6.76 12.11
C THR A 461 4.87 -8.16 11.60
N LYS A 462 5.60 -9.19 11.99
CA LYS A 462 5.37 -10.59 11.63
C LYS A 462 5.35 -10.77 10.09
N ALA A 463 4.40 -11.55 9.55
CA ALA A 463 4.26 -11.84 8.13
C ALA A 463 3.66 -10.69 7.30
N THR A 464 3.43 -9.52 7.89
CA THR A 464 2.98 -8.32 7.16
C THR A 464 4.12 -7.59 6.47
N GLY A 465 5.35 -7.68 6.97
CA GLY A 465 6.50 -6.99 6.40
C GLY A 465 7.82 -7.58 6.86
N ASN A 466 8.92 -7.06 6.35
CA ASN A 466 10.28 -7.51 6.69
C ASN A 466 11.06 -6.51 7.56
N GLY A 467 10.37 -5.65 8.32
CA GLY A 467 10.97 -4.74 9.29
C GLY A 467 11.19 -3.31 8.80
N HIS A 468 11.20 -3.06 7.51
CA HIS A 468 11.22 -1.71 6.97
C HIS A 468 9.87 -1.01 7.14
N ARG A 469 9.86 0.32 7.00
CA ARG A 469 8.65 1.14 7.05
C ARG A 469 8.54 2.02 5.81
N GLU A 470 7.32 2.14 5.28
CA GLU A 470 6.96 3.16 4.29
C GLU A 470 6.56 4.45 4.98
N ALA A 471 6.41 5.51 4.21
CA ALA A 471 5.99 6.83 4.67
C ALA A 471 6.85 7.42 5.80
N GLY A 472 6.55 8.64 6.20
CA GLY A 472 7.39 9.38 7.11
C GLY A 472 8.84 9.46 6.63
N ILE A 473 9.71 9.95 7.47
CA ILE A 473 11.16 9.98 7.18
C ILE A 473 11.77 8.57 7.11
N ALA A 474 11.10 7.55 7.66
CA ALA A 474 11.56 6.16 7.64
C ALA A 474 11.65 5.60 6.21
N ALA A 475 10.84 6.11 5.27
CA ALA A 475 10.92 5.71 3.87
C ALA A 475 12.30 6.00 3.24
N LEU A 476 13.02 7.02 3.71
CA LEU A 476 14.36 7.35 3.24
C LEU A 476 15.36 6.23 3.54
N ASP A 477 15.15 5.46 4.62
CA ASP A 477 16.01 4.32 4.98
C ASP A 477 15.85 3.14 4.01
N VAL A 478 14.71 3.02 3.34
CA VAL A 478 14.50 2.02 2.29
C VAL A 478 15.35 2.33 1.06
N PHE A 479 15.42 3.61 0.69
CA PHE A 479 15.96 4.07 -0.60
C PHE A 479 17.33 4.77 -0.49
N SER A 480 17.98 4.71 0.66
CA SER A 480 19.34 5.26 0.84
C SER A 480 20.20 4.36 1.69
N GLU A 481 21.52 4.55 1.60
CA GLU A 481 22.51 3.92 2.45
C GLU A 481 23.35 4.98 3.16
N TRP A 482 23.81 4.62 4.38
CA TRP A 482 24.70 5.45 5.14
C TRP A 482 26.15 5.25 4.71
N LYS A 483 26.84 6.38 4.48
CA LYS A 483 28.28 6.42 4.25
C LYS A 483 28.93 7.23 5.34
N SER A 484 29.86 6.63 6.08
CA SER A 484 30.72 7.33 7.01
C SER A 484 31.92 7.93 6.28
N ILE A 485 32.22 9.19 6.57
CA ILE A 485 33.30 9.95 5.95
C ILE A 485 34.20 10.46 7.10
N TYR A 486 35.47 10.18 6.99
CA TYR A 486 36.49 10.67 7.89
C TYR A 486 37.49 11.53 7.12
N VAL A 487 37.77 12.73 7.63
CA VAL A 487 38.76 13.65 7.08
C VAL A 487 39.84 13.87 8.15
N ASP A 488 41.03 13.30 7.93
CA ASP A 488 42.21 13.50 8.78
C ASP A 488 43.03 14.67 8.21
N PHE A 489 43.18 15.72 9.01
CA PHE A 489 43.97 16.90 8.64
C PHE A 489 45.20 17.10 9.59
N SER A 490 45.56 16.06 10.32
CA SER A 490 46.73 16.08 11.24
C SER A 490 48.06 16.11 10.50
N GLY A 491 48.10 15.72 9.22
CA GLY A 491 49.33 15.58 8.45
C GLY A 491 50.24 14.38 8.85
N ARG A 492 49.73 13.49 9.74
CA ARG A 492 50.39 12.27 10.19
C ARG A 492 49.43 11.08 10.17
N LEU A 493 49.98 9.86 10.16
CA LEU A 493 49.16 8.68 10.35
C LEU A 493 48.64 8.63 11.79
N GLN A 494 47.33 8.62 11.95
CA GLN A 494 46.64 8.39 13.22
C GLN A 494 45.89 7.04 13.16
N ARG A 495 46.13 6.18 14.15
CA ARG A 495 45.52 4.86 14.22
C ARG A 495 44.40 4.89 15.24
N ALA A 496 43.14 4.83 14.76
CA ALA A 496 41.96 4.76 15.61
C ALA A 496 42.08 3.56 16.58
N GLN A 497 41.59 3.72 17.80
CA GLN A 497 41.63 2.77 18.92
C GLN A 497 43.06 2.48 19.47
N ILE A 498 44.14 2.99 18.82
CA ILE A 498 45.51 2.78 19.25
C ILE A 498 46.12 4.09 19.78
N ASP A 499 46.05 5.15 19.01
CA ASP A 499 46.67 6.44 19.32
C ASP A 499 45.77 7.37 20.18
N THR A 500 44.71 6.86 20.78
CA THR A 500 43.77 7.61 21.61
C THR A 500 44.33 8.03 22.99
N GLN A 501 45.48 7.50 23.39
CA GLN A 501 46.11 7.80 24.67
C GLN A 501 47.06 9.03 24.63
N GLU A 502 47.25 9.67 23.48
CA GLU A 502 48.05 10.89 23.32
C GLU A 502 47.22 12.19 23.44
N LEU A 503 46.26 12.22 24.38
CA LEU A 503 45.43 13.40 24.67
C LEU A 503 46.13 14.39 25.57
#